data_a3107352b47971eb6d2f64710e43951b
#
_entry.id   a3107352b47971eb6d2f64710e43951b
#
_cell.length_a   1.000
_cell.length_b   1.000
_cell.length_c   1.000
_cell.angle_alpha   90.00
_cell.angle_beta   90.00
_cell.angle_gamma   90.00
#
_symmetry.space_group_name_H-M   'P 1'
#
loop_
_entity.id
_entity.type
_entity.pdbx_description
1 polymer ?
#
loop_
_entity_poly.entity_id
_entity_poly.type
_entity_poly.pdbx_seq_one_letter_code
_entity_poly.pdbx_strand_id
1 'polypeptide(L)'
;QKYSKNQILAEIAIVSTTIAFNDAEKVVYYTDKAYRLLQGDKTIIRNRKGILPYGVPHFTYDYYKRPGEYKKIAGILENGFKSHIEVTDGCAMGCIPLIRAEYSLETGTFENVEREAKKSIYESELWGQVPVYVCACLTLARLYLYQGRQEELSELLERLSSKIDSEQ
;
A
#
# COMPACT_ATOMS: atom_id res chain seq x y z
N GLN A 1 -22.52 -23.10 -5.46
CA GLN A 1 -21.34 -23.45 -4.65
C GLN A 1 -21.63 -23.01 -3.21
N LYS A 2 -21.54 -23.94 -2.25
CA LYS A 2 -21.85 -23.62 -0.85
C LYS A 2 -20.55 -23.26 -0.16
N TYR A 3 -20.39 -21.99 0.26
CA TYR A 3 -19.20 -21.52 0.95
C TYR A 3 -19.06 -22.18 2.33
N SER A 4 -17.82 -22.44 2.74
CA SER A 4 -17.56 -22.96 4.09
C SER A 4 -17.79 -21.86 5.14
N LYS A 5 -18.02 -22.26 6.39
CA LYS A 5 -18.11 -21.31 7.50
C LYS A 5 -16.87 -20.43 7.61
N ASN A 6 -15.69 -21.01 7.44
CA ASN A 6 -14.43 -20.29 7.51
C ASN A 6 -14.30 -19.25 6.38
N GLN A 7 -14.73 -19.60 5.15
CA GLN A 7 -14.75 -18.65 4.04
C GLN A 7 -15.65 -17.44 4.39
N ILE A 8 -16.87 -17.67 4.86
CA ILE A 8 -17.77 -16.57 5.23
C ILE A 8 -17.18 -15.69 6.34
N LEU A 9 -16.59 -16.29 7.38
CA LEU A 9 -15.96 -15.55 8.47
C LEU A 9 -14.72 -14.77 8.00
N ALA A 10 -13.97 -15.27 7.01
CA ALA A 10 -12.85 -14.57 6.40
C ALA A 10 -13.33 -13.36 5.62
N GLU A 11 -14.40 -13.50 4.82
CA GLU A 11 -14.96 -12.37 4.08
C GLU A 11 -15.46 -11.26 5.02
N ILE A 12 -16.12 -11.63 6.13
CA ILE A 12 -16.51 -10.68 7.18
C ILE A 12 -15.28 -9.97 7.74
N ALA A 13 -14.19 -10.69 7.99
CA ALA A 13 -12.95 -10.08 8.48
C ALA A 13 -12.36 -9.10 7.44
N ILE A 14 -12.37 -9.43 6.15
CA ILE A 14 -11.91 -8.52 5.09
C ILE A 14 -12.78 -7.25 5.01
N VAL A 15 -14.11 -7.37 5.10
CA VAL A 15 -14.99 -6.18 5.18
C VAL A 15 -14.68 -5.34 6.43
N SER A 16 -14.37 -5.99 7.56
CA SER A 16 -14.01 -5.30 8.79
C SER A 16 -12.73 -4.46 8.66
N THR A 17 -11.81 -4.80 7.77
CA THR A 17 -10.63 -3.95 7.50
C THR A 17 -11.03 -2.59 6.92
N THR A 18 -12.08 -2.54 6.09
CA THR A 18 -12.60 -1.30 5.51
C THR A 18 -13.27 -0.42 6.58
N ILE A 19 -14.00 -1.04 7.51
CA ILE A 19 -14.64 -0.32 8.63
C ILE A 19 -13.58 0.22 9.61
N ALA A 20 -12.51 -0.53 9.83
CA ALA A 20 -11.39 -0.15 10.69
C ALA A 20 -10.35 0.77 10.01
N PHE A 21 -10.63 1.24 8.83
CA PHE A 21 -9.80 1.90 7.82
C PHE A 21 -8.62 2.72 8.36
N ASN A 22 -8.78 3.53 9.39
CA ASN A 22 -7.70 4.38 9.92
C ASN A 22 -7.09 3.88 11.24
N ASP A 23 -7.27 2.61 11.56
CA ASP A 23 -6.75 1.94 12.75
C ASP A 23 -5.84 0.79 12.32
N ALA A 24 -4.53 1.05 12.23
CA ALA A 24 -3.56 0.08 11.73
C ALA A 24 -3.60 -1.25 12.50
N GLU A 25 -3.74 -1.23 13.82
CA GLU A 25 -3.78 -2.44 14.64
C GLU A 25 -5.02 -3.29 14.33
N LYS A 26 -6.20 -2.66 14.17
CA LYS A 26 -7.42 -3.37 13.80
C LYS A 26 -7.40 -3.87 12.37
N VAL A 27 -6.89 -3.07 11.42
CA VAL A 27 -6.75 -3.50 10.02
C VAL A 27 -5.88 -4.74 9.95
N VAL A 28 -4.73 -4.74 10.60
CA VAL A 28 -3.82 -5.89 10.63
C VAL A 28 -4.45 -7.08 11.35
N TYR A 29 -5.11 -6.86 12.50
CA TYR A 29 -5.82 -7.92 13.23
C TYR A 29 -6.85 -8.62 12.34
N TYR A 30 -7.70 -7.89 11.62
CA TYR A 30 -8.71 -8.47 10.74
C TYR A 30 -8.11 -9.14 9.52
N THR A 31 -7.05 -8.59 8.95
CA THR A 31 -6.31 -9.21 7.84
C THR A 31 -5.71 -10.55 8.25
N ASP A 32 -5.02 -10.60 9.38
CA ASP A 32 -4.44 -11.85 9.90
C ASP A 32 -5.51 -12.88 10.29
N LYS A 33 -6.67 -12.42 10.76
CA LYS A 33 -7.81 -13.30 11.00
C LYS A 33 -8.30 -13.94 9.70
N ALA A 34 -8.46 -13.16 8.64
CA ALA A 34 -8.83 -13.67 7.32
C ALA A 34 -7.78 -14.65 6.79
N TYR A 35 -6.50 -14.30 6.87
CA TYR A 35 -5.39 -15.14 6.45
C TYR A 35 -5.43 -16.53 7.11
N ARG A 36 -5.62 -16.58 8.43
CA ARG A 36 -5.71 -17.85 9.17
C ARG A 36 -6.94 -18.68 8.81
N LEU A 37 -8.08 -18.03 8.54
CA LEU A 37 -9.32 -18.71 8.17
C LEU A 37 -9.29 -19.28 6.75
N LEU A 38 -8.61 -18.59 5.83
CA LEU A 38 -8.51 -18.98 4.41
C LEU A 38 -7.51 -20.10 4.17
N GLN A 39 -6.48 -20.26 5.00
CA GLN A 39 -5.49 -21.37 4.91
C GLN A 39 -4.89 -21.55 3.51
N GLY A 40 -4.58 -20.44 2.84
CA GLY A 40 -4.04 -20.43 1.47
C GLY A 40 -5.07 -20.11 0.38
N ASP A 41 -6.36 -20.23 0.65
CA ASP A 41 -7.39 -19.72 -0.24
C ASP A 41 -7.37 -18.18 -0.30
N LYS A 42 -8.04 -17.62 -1.31
CA LYS A 42 -8.14 -16.18 -1.51
C LYS A 42 -9.54 -15.68 -1.13
N THR A 43 -9.60 -14.41 -0.70
CA THR A 43 -10.90 -13.73 -0.50
C THR A 43 -11.61 -13.54 -1.86
N ILE A 44 -12.94 -13.60 -1.82
CA ILE A 44 -13.78 -13.43 -3.00
C ILE A 44 -14.08 -11.95 -3.25
N ILE A 45 -14.27 -11.20 -2.16
CA ILE A 45 -14.73 -9.80 -2.23
C ILE A 45 -13.62 -8.79 -2.52
N ARG A 46 -12.36 -9.16 -2.35
CA ARG A 46 -11.21 -8.30 -2.66
C ARG A 46 -10.13 -9.09 -3.38
N ASN A 47 -9.70 -8.60 -4.52
CA ASN A 47 -8.65 -9.19 -5.33
C ASN A 47 -7.70 -8.10 -5.86
N ARG A 48 -6.74 -8.46 -6.70
CA ARG A 48 -5.77 -7.54 -7.28
C ARG A 48 -6.37 -6.36 -8.08
N LYS A 49 -7.66 -6.39 -8.43
CA LYS A 49 -8.35 -5.25 -9.04
C LYS A 49 -8.93 -4.28 -7.99
N GLY A 50 -8.77 -4.60 -6.71
CA GLY A 50 -9.19 -3.73 -5.62
C GLY A 50 -8.39 -2.43 -5.60
N ILE A 51 -9.04 -1.34 -5.23
CA ILE A 51 -8.42 -0.02 -5.10
C ILE A 51 -7.89 0.13 -3.68
N LEU A 52 -6.56 0.16 -3.54
CA LEU A 52 -5.88 0.46 -2.29
C LEU A 52 -4.47 1.01 -2.60
N PRO A 53 -4.02 2.13 -2.04
CA PRO A 53 -4.74 3.07 -1.16
C PRO A 53 -5.81 3.88 -1.91
N TYR A 54 -6.78 4.42 -1.18
CA TYR A 54 -7.94 5.11 -1.74
C TYR A 54 -7.64 6.59 -2.06
N GLY A 55 -6.78 6.83 -3.06
CA GLY A 55 -6.55 8.18 -3.59
C GLY A 55 -5.83 9.15 -2.65
N VAL A 56 -5.21 8.67 -1.59
CA VAL A 56 -4.38 9.49 -0.69
C VAL A 56 -2.97 9.63 -1.25
N PRO A 57 -2.39 10.84 -1.23
CA PRO A 57 -1.06 11.08 -1.78
C PRO A 57 0.07 10.50 -0.92
N HIS A 58 -0.24 10.07 0.30
CA HIS A 58 0.70 9.50 1.26
C HIS A 58 -0.03 8.46 2.11
N PHE A 59 0.22 7.20 1.82
CA PHE A 59 -0.56 6.08 2.34
C PHE A 59 -0.51 5.96 3.87
N THR A 60 0.65 6.14 4.48
CA THR A 60 0.81 5.96 5.92
C THR A 60 0.13 7.07 6.74
N TYR A 61 -0.20 8.22 6.14
CA TYR A 61 -0.90 9.30 6.85
C TYR A 61 -2.32 8.93 7.27
N ASP A 62 -2.97 8.03 6.59
CA ASP A 62 -4.29 7.54 6.98
C ASP A 62 -4.28 6.88 8.36
N TYR A 63 -3.13 6.37 8.77
CA TYR A 63 -2.96 5.61 10.01
C TYR A 63 -2.21 6.37 11.10
N TYR A 64 -1.58 7.49 10.76
CA TYR A 64 -0.77 8.27 11.69
C TYR A 64 -1.64 9.25 12.47
N LYS A 65 -1.83 9.03 13.77
CA LYS A 65 -2.72 9.82 14.60
C LYS A 65 -2.01 10.68 15.65
N ARG A 66 -0.82 10.30 16.09
CA ARG A 66 -0.11 10.93 17.20
C ARG A 66 1.37 11.12 16.91
N PRO A 67 1.95 12.27 17.27
CA PRO A 67 3.38 12.48 17.18
C PRO A 67 4.17 11.37 17.89
N GLY A 68 5.25 10.89 17.27
CA GLY A 68 6.11 9.84 17.82
C GLY A 68 5.68 8.39 17.52
N GLU A 69 4.46 8.14 17.05
CA GLU A 69 4.00 6.78 16.73
C GLU A 69 4.36 6.29 15.33
N TYR A 70 4.93 7.15 14.48
CA TYR A 70 5.12 6.85 13.05
C TYR A 70 5.93 5.57 12.79
N LYS A 71 7.03 5.38 13.52
CA LYS A 71 7.83 4.15 13.41
C LYS A 71 7.03 2.89 13.77
N LYS A 72 6.25 2.96 14.84
CA LYS A 72 5.38 1.85 15.28
C LYS A 72 4.36 1.53 14.20
N ILE A 73 3.66 2.54 13.69
CA ILE A 73 2.62 2.40 12.66
C ILE A 73 3.19 1.82 11.37
N ALA A 74 4.31 2.35 10.87
CA ALA A 74 4.97 1.81 9.68
C ALA A 74 5.32 0.33 9.84
N GLY A 75 5.87 -0.08 11.00
CA GLY A 75 6.18 -1.47 11.29
C GLY A 75 4.94 -2.39 11.36
N ILE A 76 3.84 -1.91 11.94
CA ILE A 76 2.57 -2.65 11.99
C ILE A 76 2.03 -2.87 10.57
N LEU A 77 1.98 -1.81 9.76
CA LEU A 77 1.48 -1.88 8.39
C LEU A 77 2.36 -2.77 7.51
N GLU A 78 3.69 -2.62 7.56
CA GLU A 78 4.61 -3.45 6.80
C GLU A 78 4.39 -4.95 7.04
N ASN A 79 4.19 -5.33 8.30
CA ASN A 79 3.93 -6.73 8.64
C ASN A 79 2.55 -7.20 8.18
N GLY A 80 1.51 -6.39 8.40
CA GLY A 80 0.14 -6.75 8.04
C GLY A 80 -0.10 -6.83 6.53
N PHE A 81 0.61 -6.01 5.73
CA PHE A 81 0.46 -6.04 4.27
C PHE A 81 1.00 -7.32 3.63
N LYS A 82 1.86 -8.09 4.29
CA LYS A 82 2.26 -9.43 3.82
C LYS A 82 1.04 -10.35 3.71
N SER A 83 0.30 -10.49 4.80
CA SER A 83 -0.93 -11.29 4.84
C SER A 83 -2.01 -10.72 3.91
N HIS A 84 -2.13 -9.38 3.84
CA HIS A 84 -3.12 -8.72 2.97
C HIS A 84 -2.89 -9.05 1.49
N ILE A 85 -1.69 -8.84 0.99
CA ILE A 85 -1.32 -9.12 -0.40
C ILE A 85 -1.60 -10.60 -0.74
N GLU A 86 -1.28 -11.50 0.18
CA GLU A 86 -1.50 -12.92 -0.03
C GLU A 86 -2.98 -13.26 -0.12
N VAL A 87 -3.81 -12.87 0.85
CA VAL A 87 -5.24 -13.24 0.85
C VAL A 87 -6.05 -12.56 -0.24
N THR A 88 -5.58 -11.44 -0.78
CA THR A 88 -6.27 -10.65 -1.81
C THR A 88 -5.71 -10.86 -3.22
N ASP A 89 -4.92 -11.90 -3.43
CA ASP A 89 -4.31 -12.21 -4.73
C ASP A 89 -3.52 -11.03 -5.32
N GLY A 90 -2.74 -10.34 -4.50
CA GLY A 90 -1.85 -9.27 -4.92
C GLY A 90 -2.44 -7.85 -4.89
N CYS A 91 -3.64 -7.65 -4.31
CA CYS A 91 -4.13 -6.29 -4.05
C CYS A 91 -3.12 -5.53 -3.18
N ALA A 92 -2.81 -4.30 -3.55
CA ALA A 92 -1.79 -3.47 -2.91
C ALA A 92 -0.34 -4.00 -3.02
N MET A 93 -0.04 -4.81 -4.04
CA MET A 93 1.36 -5.14 -4.34
C MET A 93 2.17 -3.85 -4.55
N GLY A 94 3.36 -3.80 -3.93
CA GLY A 94 4.19 -2.58 -3.86
C GLY A 94 3.95 -1.71 -2.62
N CYS A 95 2.90 -1.95 -1.81
CA CYS A 95 2.69 -1.17 -0.58
C CYS A 95 3.79 -1.34 0.47
N ILE A 96 4.43 -2.50 0.57
CA ILE A 96 5.50 -2.71 1.56
C ILE A 96 6.70 -1.78 1.29
N PRO A 97 7.29 -1.75 0.10
CA PRO A 97 8.33 -0.77 -0.19
C PRO A 97 7.81 0.68 -0.18
N LEU A 98 6.52 0.93 -0.52
CA LEU A 98 5.93 2.26 -0.37
C LEU A 98 5.96 2.74 1.09
N ILE A 99 5.51 1.93 2.04
CA ILE A 99 5.53 2.25 3.47
C ILE A 99 6.95 2.59 3.94
N ARG A 100 7.95 1.83 3.48
CA ARG A 100 9.36 2.10 3.78
C ARG A 100 9.87 3.41 3.18
N ALA A 101 9.49 3.70 1.93
CA ALA A 101 9.85 4.94 1.26
C ALA A 101 9.24 6.15 1.99
N GLU A 102 7.95 6.11 2.29
CA GLU A 102 7.24 7.16 3.01
C GLU A 102 7.84 7.37 4.42
N TYR A 103 8.09 6.27 5.17
CA TYR A 103 8.73 6.34 6.47
C TYR A 103 10.12 6.98 6.38
N SER A 104 10.94 6.59 5.40
CA SER A 104 12.29 7.12 5.21
C SER A 104 12.26 8.61 4.84
N LEU A 105 11.30 9.02 4.02
CA LEU A 105 11.11 10.42 3.63
C LEU A 105 10.77 11.30 4.85
N GLU A 106 9.82 10.87 5.66
CA GLU A 106 9.36 11.61 6.84
C GLU A 106 10.39 11.64 7.97
N THR A 107 11.28 10.65 8.05
CA THR A 107 12.35 10.59 9.04
C THR A 107 13.68 11.18 8.55
N GLY A 108 13.74 11.67 7.31
CA GLY A 108 14.93 12.27 6.73
C GLY A 108 16.04 11.29 6.33
N THR A 109 15.72 10.00 6.19
CA THR A 109 16.67 8.95 5.74
C THR A 109 16.63 8.83 4.22
N PHE A 110 17.02 9.92 3.53
CA PHE A 110 16.76 10.11 2.10
C PHE A 110 17.44 9.08 1.18
N GLU A 111 18.55 8.49 1.58
CA GLU A 111 19.25 7.44 0.81
C GLU A 111 18.39 6.18 0.56
N ASN A 112 17.43 5.92 1.43
CA ASN A 112 16.54 4.77 1.28
C ASN A 112 15.29 5.07 0.45
N VAL A 113 14.86 6.34 0.41
CA VAL A 113 13.59 6.74 -0.22
C VAL A 113 13.57 6.38 -1.70
N GLU A 114 14.59 6.74 -2.45
CA GLU A 114 14.64 6.51 -3.89
C GLU A 114 14.61 5.02 -4.23
N ARG A 115 15.40 4.22 -3.52
CA ARG A 115 15.44 2.76 -3.71
C ARG A 115 14.08 2.11 -3.45
N GLU A 116 13.48 2.41 -2.31
CA GLU A 116 12.20 1.80 -1.91
C GLU A 116 11.04 2.32 -2.78
N ALA A 117 11.02 3.61 -3.13
CA ALA A 117 10.00 4.15 -4.03
C ALA A 117 10.09 3.54 -5.44
N LYS A 118 11.29 3.43 -6.02
CA LYS A 118 11.49 2.76 -7.31
C LYS A 118 11.09 1.28 -7.28
N LYS A 119 11.36 0.58 -6.18
CA LYS A 119 10.91 -0.80 -5.98
C LYS A 119 9.38 -0.87 -5.92
N SER A 120 8.73 0.04 -5.21
CA SER A 120 7.26 0.15 -5.16
C SER A 120 6.66 0.40 -6.53
N ILE A 121 7.23 1.35 -7.30
CA ILE A 121 6.83 1.64 -8.68
C ILE A 121 6.90 0.38 -9.53
N TYR A 122 8.02 -0.33 -9.50
CA TYR A 122 8.21 -1.56 -10.28
C TYR A 122 7.20 -2.66 -9.91
N GLU A 123 7.05 -2.96 -8.61
CA GLU A 123 6.14 -4.00 -8.14
C GLU A 123 4.68 -3.65 -8.46
N SER A 124 4.26 -2.41 -8.23
CA SER A 124 2.90 -1.95 -8.50
C SER A 124 2.57 -1.94 -10.00
N GLU A 125 3.52 -1.56 -10.85
CA GLU A 125 3.37 -1.57 -12.30
C GLU A 125 3.21 -3.01 -12.82
N LEU A 126 4.05 -3.94 -12.37
CA LEU A 126 3.99 -5.35 -12.73
C LEU A 126 2.64 -6.00 -12.38
N TRP A 127 2.02 -5.56 -11.29
CA TRP A 127 0.76 -6.12 -10.78
C TRP A 127 -0.47 -5.27 -11.11
N GLY A 128 -0.31 -4.18 -11.89
CA GLY A 128 -1.41 -3.31 -12.27
C GLY A 128 -2.03 -2.54 -11.08
N GLN A 129 -1.23 -2.24 -10.05
CA GLN A 129 -1.68 -1.55 -8.84
C GLN A 129 -1.52 -0.03 -9.00
N VAL A 130 -2.34 0.58 -9.87
CA VAL A 130 -2.26 2.01 -10.20
C VAL A 130 -2.25 2.93 -8.99
N PRO A 131 -3.10 2.76 -7.95
CA PRO A 131 -3.06 3.64 -6.78
C PRO A 131 -1.73 3.59 -6.03
N VAL A 132 -1.13 2.41 -5.87
CA VAL A 132 0.19 2.24 -5.24
C VAL A 132 1.28 2.90 -6.08
N TYR A 133 1.23 2.71 -7.40
CA TYR A 133 2.13 3.35 -8.35
C TYR A 133 2.11 4.88 -8.21
N VAL A 134 0.92 5.48 -8.17
CA VAL A 134 0.75 6.94 -8.01
C VAL A 134 1.35 7.42 -6.68
N CYS A 135 1.05 6.75 -5.57
CA CYS A 135 1.61 7.11 -4.26
C CYS A 135 3.15 7.01 -4.24
N ALA A 136 3.71 5.99 -4.87
CA ALA A 136 5.16 5.82 -4.94
C ALA A 136 5.83 6.90 -5.81
N CYS A 137 5.22 7.27 -6.94
CA CYS A 137 5.67 8.39 -7.76
C CYS A 137 5.62 9.71 -6.98
N LEU A 138 4.54 9.98 -6.23
CA LEU A 138 4.43 11.19 -5.42
C LEU A 138 5.46 11.24 -4.28
N THR A 139 5.74 10.10 -3.65
CA THR A 139 6.81 10.00 -2.64
C THR A 139 8.18 10.31 -3.24
N LEU A 140 8.46 9.78 -4.43
CA LEU A 140 9.70 10.04 -5.16
C LEU A 140 9.80 11.50 -5.66
N ALA A 141 8.68 12.07 -6.13
CA ALA A 141 8.62 13.48 -6.53
C ALA A 141 8.94 14.42 -5.36
N ARG A 142 8.42 14.13 -4.17
CA ARG A 142 8.75 14.90 -2.95
C ARG A 142 10.25 14.83 -2.63
N LEU A 143 10.88 13.65 -2.76
CA LEU A 143 12.32 13.51 -2.58
C LEU A 143 13.09 14.39 -3.57
N TYR A 144 12.75 14.34 -4.87
CA TYR A 144 13.42 15.12 -5.90
C TYR A 144 13.25 16.64 -5.67
N LEU A 145 12.06 17.07 -5.23
CA LEU A 145 11.83 18.46 -4.81
C LEU A 145 12.74 18.88 -3.65
N TYR A 146 12.85 18.06 -2.59
CA TYR A 146 13.73 18.36 -1.46
C TYR A 146 15.21 18.43 -1.84
N GLN A 147 15.62 17.66 -2.84
CA GLN A 147 17.00 17.62 -3.32
C GLN A 147 17.30 18.61 -4.46
N GLY A 148 16.30 19.35 -4.97
CA GLY A 148 16.44 20.27 -6.09
C GLY A 148 16.69 19.58 -7.45
N ARG A 149 16.34 18.31 -7.59
CA ARG A 149 16.55 17.47 -8.79
C ARG A 149 15.42 17.70 -9.79
N GLN A 150 15.48 18.83 -10.50
CA GLN A 150 14.40 19.30 -11.38
C GLN A 150 14.20 18.42 -12.62
N GLU A 151 15.28 17.92 -13.21
CA GLU A 151 15.24 17.09 -14.43
C GLU A 151 14.52 15.77 -14.13
N GLU A 152 14.96 15.06 -13.08
CA GLU A 152 14.35 13.78 -12.69
C GLU A 152 12.90 13.93 -12.21
N LEU A 153 12.58 15.08 -11.60
CA LEU A 153 11.19 15.40 -11.25
C LEU A 153 10.33 15.55 -12.50
N SER A 154 10.80 16.29 -13.52
CA SER A 154 10.06 16.48 -14.77
C SER A 154 9.81 15.16 -15.50
N GLU A 155 10.85 14.33 -15.64
CA GLU A 155 10.74 13.00 -16.26
C GLU A 155 9.73 12.09 -15.51
N LEU A 156 9.78 12.13 -14.17
CA LEU A 156 8.85 11.35 -13.34
C LEU A 156 7.39 11.79 -13.54
N LEU A 157 7.14 13.10 -13.60
CA LEU A 157 5.79 13.66 -13.79
C LEU A 157 5.25 13.38 -15.18
N GLU A 158 6.07 13.46 -16.23
CA GLU A 158 5.69 13.08 -17.59
C GLU A 158 5.31 11.59 -17.66
N ARG A 159 6.12 10.72 -17.06
CA ARG A 159 5.82 9.29 -16.99
C ARG A 159 4.51 9.01 -16.23
N LEU A 160 4.28 9.70 -15.10
CA LEU A 160 3.07 9.57 -14.31
C LEU A 160 1.83 10.01 -15.11
N SER A 161 1.89 11.16 -15.80
CA SER A 161 0.81 11.66 -16.66
C SER A 161 0.47 10.66 -17.75
N SER A 162 1.47 10.21 -18.50
CA SER A 162 1.30 9.23 -19.57
C SER A 162 0.67 7.91 -19.09
N LYS A 163 1.04 7.47 -17.86
CA LYS A 163 0.46 6.27 -17.27
C LYS A 163 -1.02 6.47 -16.92
N ILE A 164 -1.39 7.59 -16.32
CA ILE A 164 -2.79 7.90 -15.97
C ILE A 164 -3.66 7.99 -17.23
N ASP A 165 -3.16 8.66 -18.28
CA ASP A 165 -3.88 8.80 -19.55
C ASP A 165 -4.13 7.43 -20.23
N SER A 166 -3.21 6.47 -20.05
CA SER A 166 -3.33 5.13 -20.62
C SER A 166 -4.34 4.22 -19.91
N GLU A 167 -4.79 4.59 -18.72
CA GLU A 167 -5.74 3.82 -17.89
C GLU A 167 -7.19 4.34 -17.99
N GLN A 168 -7.40 5.45 -18.74
CA GLN A 168 -8.72 6.00 -19.05
C GLN A 168 -9.31 5.36 -20.32
#